data_cf806afd62d0a91c1a9dec3207da05f1
#
_entry.id   cf806afd62d0a91c1a9dec3207da05f1
#
_cell.length_a   1.000
_cell.length_b   1.000
_cell.length_c   1.000
_cell.angle_alpha   90.00
_cell.angle_beta   90.00
_cell.angle_gamma   90.00
#
_symmetry.space_group_name_H-M   'P 1'
#
loop_
_entity.id
_entity.type
_entity.pdbx_description
1 polymer ?
#
loop_
_entity_poly.entity_id
_entity_poly.type
_entity_poly.pdbx_seq_one_letter_code
_entity_poly.pdbx_strand_id
1 'polypeptide(L)'
;MSATPSKPMRLLLVEDDDEFRETCALWMTRNGHHVEQAANAHDGLHLCLHKQFDVAVVDLNMPGMSGLEMLERLGSGNIDTEVIMLTGQATVDTAVQAMKLGATDYLSKPFPLPELEKRCCNAWERGRLKKENQQLKAVIERSQPKVRMIGDSPQMRNVRRLIERAGPTDKAILIQGESGTGKELVARDLQACSLRSDKPFVTINCAALPEQLVESELFGHEKGAFTGATATTAGLFEVADGGTIFIDEIGEMPLGLQPKLLRVLEDGSLRRVGSHQERRVDVRLIAATNRDLLEMASEGNFREDLYYRVNVLTIELPPLRDRTDDVPLLIKHILGSHWTITEGARVSLETYGWPGNVRQLINVLKRATILAENRRIDIDDLPGEVVRPARLDRSPTQQPSYEKLEDLERAHVIRLLRQHSGNKAQAARSLGIHRRKLYRLLERFNIQPEEISPPFSNTERKTP
;
A
#
# COMPACT_ATOMS: atom_id res chain seq x y z
N MET A 1 25.45 -22.04 -35.68
CA MET A 1 24.73 -21.74 -34.42
C MET A 1 23.28 -21.54 -34.80
N SER A 2 22.41 -22.51 -34.56
CA SER A 2 20.97 -22.43 -34.88
C SER A 2 20.32 -21.41 -33.98
N ALA A 3 19.86 -20.32 -34.57
CA ALA A 3 19.04 -19.33 -33.90
C ALA A 3 17.78 -20.03 -33.40
N THR A 4 17.45 -19.85 -32.12
CA THR A 4 16.18 -20.23 -31.52
C THR A 4 15.06 -19.62 -32.39
N PRO A 5 14.02 -20.37 -32.80
CA PRO A 5 12.97 -19.81 -33.63
C PRO A 5 12.33 -18.65 -32.89
N SER A 6 12.44 -17.46 -33.46
CA SER A 6 11.75 -16.27 -32.94
C SER A 6 10.25 -16.53 -33.02
N LYS A 7 9.53 -16.14 -31.98
CA LYS A 7 8.06 -16.27 -31.94
C LYS A 7 7.47 -15.54 -33.17
N PRO A 8 6.50 -16.10 -33.90
CA PRO A 8 5.93 -15.47 -35.11
C PRO A 8 5.32 -14.11 -34.74
N MET A 9 5.68 -13.04 -35.47
CA MET A 9 5.14 -11.71 -35.33
C MET A 9 4.38 -11.31 -36.61
N ARG A 10 3.42 -10.37 -36.48
CA ARG A 10 2.67 -9.81 -37.58
C ARG A 10 3.34 -8.52 -38.02
N LEU A 11 3.88 -8.53 -39.23
CA LEU A 11 4.63 -7.43 -39.83
C LEU A 11 3.85 -6.78 -40.94
N LEU A 12 3.87 -5.44 -41.00
CA LEU A 12 3.48 -4.67 -42.17
C LEU A 12 4.75 -4.11 -42.79
N LEU A 13 4.94 -4.34 -44.11
CA LEU A 13 6.03 -3.78 -44.87
C LEU A 13 5.46 -2.76 -45.88
N VAL A 14 5.86 -1.49 -45.74
CA VAL A 14 5.41 -0.36 -46.58
C VAL A 14 6.62 0.18 -47.33
N GLU A 15 6.64 -0.04 -48.63
CA GLU A 15 7.76 0.24 -49.52
C GLU A 15 7.27 0.39 -50.95
N ASP A 16 7.70 1.40 -51.66
CA ASP A 16 7.29 1.64 -53.06
C ASP A 16 8.09 0.83 -54.09
N ASP A 17 9.34 0.44 -53.75
CA ASP A 17 10.14 -0.48 -54.57
C ASP A 17 9.61 -1.92 -54.43
N ASP A 18 8.98 -2.42 -55.52
CA ASP A 18 8.36 -3.75 -55.54
C ASP A 18 9.38 -4.88 -55.32
N GLU A 19 10.58 -4.82 -55.94
CA GLU A 19 11.60 -5.86 -55.86
C GLU A 19 12.19 -5.93 -54.43
N PHE A 20 12.46 -4.77 -53.86
CA PHE A 20 12.96 -4.68 -52.50
C PHE A 20 11.91 -5.13 -51.48
N ARG A 21 10.64 -4.70 -51.65
CA ARG A 21 9.49 -5.09 -50.82
C ARG A 21 9.29 -6.62 -50.80
N GLU A 22 9.26 -7.23 -52.00
CA GLU A 22 9.08 -8.68 -52.14
C GLU A 22 10.25 -9.47 -51.51
N THR A 23 11.48 -8.99 -51.71
CA THR A 23 12.68 -9.61 -51.11
C THR A 23 12.64 -9.61 -49.59
N CYS A 24 12.31 -8.47 -49.01
CA CYS A 24 12.17 -8.34 -47.54
C CYS A 24 11.01 -9.21 -47.01
N ALA A 25 9.86 -9.18 -47.70
CA ALA A 25 8.70 -9.98 -47.29
C ALA A 25 8.98 -11.48 -47.35
N LEU A 26 9.64 -11.93 -48.43
CA LEU A 26 10.01 -13.35 -48.59
C LEU A 26 10.98 -13.82 -47.48
N TRP A 27 11.99 -13.00 -47.15
CA TRP A 27 12.92 -13.28 -46.05
C TRP A 27 12.21 -13.43 -44.73
N MET A 28 11.38 -12.46 -44.35
CA MET A 28 10.66 -12.47 -43.07
C MET A 28 9.66 -13.63 -43.02
N THR A 29 8.99 -13.96 -44.09
CA THR A 29 8.07 -15.12 -44.16
C THR A 29 8.82 -16.43 -44.02
N ARG A 30 10.02 -16.59 -44.63
CA ARG A 30 10.86 -17.78 -44.48
C ARG A 30 11.36 -17.97 -43.03
N ASN A 31 11.51 -16.89 -42.28
CA ASN A 31 11.88 -16.94 -40.86
C ASN A 31 10.66 -17.09 -39.92
N GLY A 32 9.46 -17.37 -40.50
CA GLY A 32 8.26 -17.74 -39.73
C GLY A 32 7.37 -16.57 -39.31
N HIS A 33 7.58 -15.38 -39.86
CA HIS A 33 6.74 -14.22 -39.59
C HIS A 33 5.57 -14.09 -40.58
N HIS A 34 4.47 -13.44 -40.14
CA HIS A 34 3.33 -13.14 -40.99
C HIS A 34 3.48 -11.73 -41.55
N VAL A 35 3.70 -11.62 -42.85
CA VAL A 35 3.97 -10.34 -43.50
C VAL A 35 2.82 -9.92 -44.42
N GLU A 36 2.30 -8.71 -44.17
CA GLU A 36 1.47 -8.00 -45.16
C GLU A 36 2.25 -6.87 -45.80
N GLN A 37 1.93 -6.57 -47.04
CA GLN A 37 2.68 -5.62 -47.88
C GLN A 37 1.78 -4.47 -48.31
N ALA A 38 2.34 -3.26 -48.38
CA ALA A 38 1.71 -2.08 -48.95
C ALA A 38 2.72 -1.37 -49.86
N ALA A 39 2.29 -0.95 -51.05
CA ALA A 39 3.14 -0.27 -52.00
C ALA A 39 3.25 1.25 -51.76
N ASN A 40 2.51 1.80 -50.84
CA ASN A 40 2.52 3.22 -50.50
C ASN A 40 2.01 3.46 -49.08
N ALA A 41 2.26 4.65 -48.53
CA ALA A 41 1.90 5.01 -47.17
C ALA A 41 0.38 5.07 -46.94
N HIS A 42 -0.42 5.38 -47.94
CA HIS A 42 -1.89 5.44 -47.82
C HIS A 42 -2.47 4.05 -47.58
N ASP A 43 -2.06 3.06 -48.38
CA ASP A 43 -2.48 1.66 -48.21
C ASP A 43 -1.96 1.08 -46.89
N GLY A 44 -0.70 1.39 -46.52
CA GLY A 44 -0.12 1.02 -45.25
C GLY A 44 -0.91 1.55 -44.06
N LEU A 45 -1.29 2.82 -44.06
CA LEU A 45 -2.12 3.44 -43.04
C LEU A 45 -3.51 2.79 -42.97
N HIS A 46 -4.13 2.55 -44.14
CA HIS A 46 -5.42 1.87 -44.21
C HIS A 46 -5.36 0.46 -43.57
N LEU A 47 -4.30 -0.29 -43.85
CA LEU A 47 -4.11 -1.61 -43.23
C LEU A 47 -3.94 -1.50 -41.69
N CYS A 48 -3.17 -0.55 -41.18
CA CYS A 48 -3.00 -0.33 -39.75
C CYS A 48 -4.29 0.07 -39.03
N LEU A 49 -5.22 0.75 -39.71
CA LEU A 49 -6.53 1.11 -39.13
C LEU A 49 -7.48 -0.08 -39.03
N HIS A 50 -7.35 -1.09 -39.89
CA HIS A 50 -8.29 -2.21 -39.97
C HIS A 50 -7.72 -3.53 -39.40
N LYS A 51 -6.40 -3.63 -39.27
CA LYS A 51 -5.70 -4.81 -38.78
C LYS A 51 -4.65 -4.44 -37.72
N GLN A 52 -4.36 -5.38 -36.82
CA GLN A 52 -3.31 -5.20 -35.84
C GLN A 52 -2.00 -5.78 -36.34
N PHE A 53 -0.94 -5.01 -36.26
CA PHE A 53 0.43 -5.42 -36.55
C PHE A 53 1.29 -5.23 -35.29
N ASP A 54 2.26 -6.12 -35.12
CA ASP A 54 3.24 -6.02 -34.04
C ASP A 54 4.30 -4.96 -34.40
N VAL A 55 4.78 -4.98 -35.66
CA VAL A 55 5.79 -4.07 -36.17
C VAL A 55 5.39 -3.64 -37.59
N ALA A 56 5.55 -2.37 -37.88
CA ALA A 56 5.49 -1.81 -39.25
C ALA A 56 6.89 -1.34 -39.66
N VAL A 57 7.32 -1.78 -40.81
CA VAL A 57 8.57 -1.33 -41.45
C VAL A 57 8.16 -0.42 -42.59
N VAL A 58 8.54 0.86 -42.53
CA VAL A 58 8.03 1.91 -43.42
C VAL A 58 9.17 2.66 -44.09
N ASP A 59 9.18 2.72 -45.40
CA ASP A 59 10.14 3.58 -46.11
C ASP A 59 9.84 5.06 -45.88
N LEU A 60 10.90 5.84 -45.74
CA LEU A 60 10.82 7.29 -45.55
C LEU A 60 10.31 8.00 -46.80
N ASN A 61 10.85 7.63 -47.97
CA ASN A 61 10.68 8.35 -49.20
C ASN A 61 9.77 7.57 -50.17
N MET A 62 8.50 7.80 -50.08
CA MET A 62 7.49 7.19 -50.96
C MET A 62 6.74 8.27 -51.75
N PRO A 63 6.27 7.97 -52.99
CA PRO A 63 5.44 8.90 -53.74
C PRO A 63 4.13 9.25 -53.03
N GLY A 64 3.77 10.52 -53.03
CA GLY A 64 2.53 11.02 -52.40
C GLY A 64 2.75 11.30 -50.90
N MET A 65 2.23 10.43 -50.04
CA MET A 65 2.41 10.54 -48.57
C MET A 65 3.77 9.98 -48.16
N SER A 66 4.58 10.76 -47.46
CA SER A 66 5.87 10.29 -46.92
C SER A 66 5.70 9.34 -45.72
N GLY A 67 6.73 8.52 -45.46
CA GLY A 67 6.74 7.67 -44.25
C GLY A 67 6.66 8.45 -42.96
N LEU A 68 7.20 9.68 -42.89
CA LEU A 68 7.06 10.55 -41.70
C LEU A 68 5.62 11.02 -41.49
N GLU A 69 4.91 11.41 -42.55
CA GLU A 69 3.50 11.78 -42.46
C GLU A 69 2.62 10.59 -42.05
N MET A 70 2.94 9.38 -42.55
CA MET A 70 2.29 8.16 -42.06
C MET A 70 2.51 7.92 -40.59
N LEU A 71 3.76 8.06 -40.12
CA LEU A 71 4.12 7.88 -38.70
C LEU A 71 3.36 8.87 -37.80
N GLU A 72 3.27 10.14 -38.20
CA GLU A 72 2.53 11.17 -37.46
C GLU A 72 1.04 10.82 -37.33
N ARG A 73 0.42 10.32 -38.42
CA ARG A 73 -0.98 9.88 -38.41
C ARG A 73 -1.20 8.62 -37.57
N LEU A 74 -0.25 7.67 -37.55
CA LEU A 74 -0.31 6.50 -36.70
C LEU A 74 -0.26 6.91 -35.24
N GLY A 75 0.63 7.83 -34.85
CA GLY A 75 0.74 8.38 -33.50
C GLY A 75 -0.53 9.10 -33.04
N SER A 76 -1.13 9.92 -33.89
CA SER A 76 -2.38 10.64 -33.60
C SER A 76 -3.60 9.70 -33.50
N GLY A 77 -3.57 8.57 -34.24
CA GLY A 77 -4.62 7.55 -34.24
C GLY A 77 -4.57 6.59 -33.04
N ASN A 78 -3.62 6.75 -32.14
CA ASN A 78 -3.37 5.86 -30.98
C ASN A 78 -3.25 4.37 -31.40
N ILE A 79 -2.59 4.13 -32.56
CA ILE A 79 -2.39 2.79 -33.13
C ILE A 79 -1.15 2.18 -32.47
N ASP A 80 -1.33 1.04 -31.81
CA ASP A 80 -0.34 0.38 -30.98
C ASP A 80 0.53 -0.59 -31.80
N THR A 81 1.28 -0.04 -32.77
CA THR A 81 2.21 -0.76 -33.63
C THR A 81 3.59 -0.11 -33.54
N GLU A 82 4.62 -0.91 -33.28
CA GLU A 82 6.01 -0.42 -33.27
C GLU A 82 6.47 -0.13 -34.69
N VAL A 83 7.05 1.06 -34.94
CA VAL A 83 7.42 1.49 -36.30
C VAL A 83 8.94 1.56 -36.43
N ILE A 84 9.46 0.90 -37.50
CA ILE A 84 10.86 1.00 -37.93
C ILE A 84 10.89 1.73 -39.24
N MET A 85 11.64 2.85 -39.31
CA MET A 85 11.78 3.64 -40.54
C MET A 85 12.97 3.13 -41.36
N LEU A 86 12.72 2.94 -42.70
CA LEU A 86 13.77 2.69 -43.66
C LEU A 86 14.18 4.00 -44.33
N THR A 87 15.44 4.22 -44.66
CA THR A 87 15.92 5.42 -45.35
C THR A 87 17.06 5.11 -46.30
N GLY A 88 17.01 5.64 -47.51
CA GLY A 88 18.11 5.57 -48.47
C GLY A 88 19.22 6.60 -48.22
N GLN A 89 18.94 7.68 -47.50
CA GLN A 89 19.91 8.70 -47.09
C GLN A 89 19.70 9.02 -45.62
N ALA A 90 20.49 8.39 -44.76
CA ALA A 90 20.47 8.65 -43.34
C ALA A 90 21.15 9.99 -43.05
N THR A 91 20.35 11.07 -42.91
CA THR A 91 20.82 12.30 -42.26
C THR A 91 20.46 12.26 -40.77
N VAL A 92 21.31 12.89 -39.96
CA VAL A 92 21.04 12.98 -38.52
C VAL A 92 19.68 13.62 -38.26
N ASP A 93 19.33 14.62 -39.06
CA ASP A 93 18.07 15.37 -38.89
C ASP A 93 16.82 14.51 -39.17
N THR A 94 16.81 13.69 -40.22
CA THR A 94 15.67 12.80 -40.53
C THR A 94 15.48 11.69 -39.54
N ALA A 95 16.59 11.11 -39.00
CA ALA A 95 16.53 10.11 -37.94
C ALA A 95 15.99 10.71 -36.62
N VAL A 96 16.46 11.90 -36.26
CA VAL A 96 15.98 12.61 -35.05
C VAL A 96 14.50 12.98 -35.18
N GLN A 97 14.06 13.41 -36.36
CA GLN A 97 12.65 13.71 -36.60
C GLN A 97 11.76 12.47 -36.49
N ALA A 98 12.15 11.36 -37.11
CA ALA A 98 11.43 10.09 -36.98
C ALA A 98 11.30 9.63 -35.51
N MET A 99 12.38 9.69 -34.73
CA MET A 99 12.36 9.34 -33.33
C MET A 99 11.45 10.27 -32.50
N LYS A 100 11.45 11.58 -32.78
CA LYS A 100 10.53 12.53 -32.12
C LYS A 100 9.06 12.28 -32.46
N LEU A 101 8.75 11.79 -33.66
CA LEU A 101 7.40 11.42 -34.07
C LEU A 101 6.97 10.03 -33.58
N GLY A 102 7.84 9.31 -32.86
CA GLY A 102 7.49 8.05 -32.19
C GLY A 102 7.95 6.78 -32.93
N ALA A 103 8.87 6.88 -33.91
CA ALA A 103 9.53 5.68 -34.44
C ALA A 103 10.29 4.93 -33.35
N THR A 104 10.20 3.62 -33.37
CA THR A 104 10.91 2.75 -32.41
C THR A 104 12.38 2.62 -32.75
N ASP A 105 12.69 2.58 -34.06
CA ASP A 105 14.04 2.49 -34.59
C ASP A 105 14.09 2.99 -36.06
N TYR A 106 15.29 3.14 -36.59
CA TYR A 106 15.51 3.44 -38.01
C TYR A 106 16.62 2.57 -38.61
N LEU A 107 16.59 2.30 -39.92
CA LEU A 107 17.58 1.47 -40.61
C LEU A 107 17.92 2.11 -41.98
N SER A 108 19.22 2.33 -42.25
CA SER A 108 19.68 2.91 -43.51
C SER A 108 19.92 1.84 -44.58
N LYS A 109 19.35 2.07 -45.77
CA LYS A 109 19.64 1.25 -46.96
C LYS A 109 21.04 1.58 -47.52
N PRO A 110 21.82 0.60 -48.00
CA PRO A 110 21.56 -0.84 -47.99
C PRO A 110 21.88 -1.49 -46.64
N PHE A 111 21.12 -2.50 -46.24
CA PHE A 111 21.33 -3.27 -45.03
C PHE A 111 21.20 -4.78 -45.26
N PRO A 112 21.84 -5.61 -44.45
CA PRO A 112 21.61 -7.05 -44.48
C PRO A 112 20.24 -7.43 -43.93
N LEU A 113 19.50 -8.34 -44.60
CA LEU A 113 18.17 -8.78 -44.17
C LEU A 113 18.12 -9.34 -42.75
N PRO A 114 19.14 -10.07 -42.23
CA PRO A 114 19.20 -10.48 -40.83
C PRO A 114 19.21 -9.30 -39.83
N GLU A 115 19.71 -8.12 -40.26
CA GLU A 115 19.69 -6.93 -39.38
C GLU A 115 18.28 -6.36 -39.28
N LEU A 116 17.51 -6.31 -40.37
CA LEU A 116 16.11 -5.93 -40.35
C LEU A 116 15.31 -6.83 -39.40
N GLU A 117 15.46 -8.14 -39.55
CA GLU A 117 14.79 -9.11 -38.67
C GLU A 117 15.13 -8.89 -37.18
N LYS A 118 16.42 -8.71 -36.84
CA LYS A 118 16.87 -8.44 -35.48
C LYS A 118 16.23 -7.18 -34.91
N ARG A 119 16.14 -6.10 -35.69
CA ARG A 119 15.51 -4.85 -35.25
C ARG A 119 14.00 -5.00 -35.08
N CYS A 120 13.33 -5.72 -35.98
CA CYS A 120 11.91 -6.04 -35.84
C CYS A 120 11.67 -6.88 -34.56
N CYS A 121 12.49 -7.87 -34.28
CA CYS A 121 12.39 -8.65 -33.04
C CYS A 121 12.55 -7.79 -31.78
N ASN A 122 13.54 -6.90 -31.75
CA ASN A 122 13.76 -5.98 -30.63
C ASN A 122 12.59 -5.01 -30.43
N ALA A 123 12.07 -4.43 -31.52
CA ALA A 123 10.92 -3.54 -31.49
C ALA A 123 9.67 -4.26 -30.95
N TRP A 124 9.39 -5.45 -31.47
CA TRP A 124 8.29 -6.29 -31.01
C TRP A 124 8.40 -6.66 -29.54
N GLU A 125 9.57 -7.10 -29.07
CA GLU A 125 9.79 -7.44 -27.67
C GLU A 125 9.56 -6.23 -26.75
N ARG A 126 10.06 -5.05 -27.14
CA ARG A 126 9.83 -3.79 -26.44
C ARG A 126 8.35 -3.43 -26.37
N GLY A 127 7.62 -3.51 -27.48
CA GLY A 127 6.18 -3.26 -27.55
C GLY A 127 5.39 -4.24 -26.67
N ARG A 128 5.74 -5.54 -26.74
CA ARG A 128 5.13 -6.58 -25.91
C ARG A 128 5.32 -6.32 -24.42
N LEU A 129 6.55 -6.02 -23.97
CA LEU A 129 6.84 -5.72 -22.57
C LEU A 129 6.09 -4.46 -22.09
N LYS A 130 5.98 -3.45 -22.96
CA LYS A 130 5.20 -2.23 -22.67
C LYS A 130 3.72 -2.54 -22.46
N LYS A 131 3.11 -3.35 -23.34
CA LYS A 131 1.71 -3.81 -23.23
C LYS A 131 1.48 -4.64 -21.98
N GLU A 132 2.36 -5.61 -21.70
CA GLU A 132 2.27 -6.47 -20.54
C GLU A 132 2.36 -5.63 -19.23
N ASN A 133 3.28 -4.67 -19.18
CA ASN A 133 3.40 -3.75 -18.05
C ASN A 133 2.14 -2.87 -17.87
N GLN A 134 1.56 -2.37 -18.97
CA GLN A 134 0.31 -1.61 -18.91
C GLN A 134 -0.87 -2.47 -18.44
N GLN A 135 -0.97 -3.71 -18.92
CA GLN A 135 -2.01 -4.65 -18.48
C GLN A 135 -1.86 -4.98 -17.00
N LEU A 136 -0.64 -5.27 -16.52
CA LEU A 136 -0.37 -5.52 -15.12
C LEU A 136 -0.72 -4.31 -14.25
N LYS A 137 -0.34 -3.11 -14.67
CA LYS A 137 -0.73 -1.86 -13.97
C LYS A 137 -2.25 -1.71 -13.91
N ALA A 138 -2.97 -1.92 -15.02
CA ALA A 138 -4.43 -1.83 -15.05
C ALA A 138 -5.11 -2.89 -14.15
N VAL A 139 -4.56 -4.11 -14.04
CA VAL A 139 -5.04 -5.15 -13.13
C VAL A 139 -4.81 -4.74 -11.68
N ILE A 140 -3.62 -4.23 -11.36
CA ILE A 140 -3.29 -3.75 -10.02
C ILE A 140 -4.20 -2.57 -9.62
N GLU A 141 -4.42 -1.61 -10.51
CA GLU A 141 -5.31 -0.47 -10.29
C GLU A 141 -6.78 -0.88 -10.09
N ARG A 142 -7.25 -1.91 -10.81
CA ARG A 142 -8.61 -2.45 -10.66
C ARG A 142 -8.77 -3.26 -9.37
N SER A 143 -7.73 -3.96 -8.95
CA SER A 143 -7.73 -4.77 -7.73
C SER A 143 -7.54 -3.93 -6.45
N GLN A 144 -7.00 -2.72 -6.57
CA GLN A 144 -6.93 -1.77 -5.46
C GLN A 144 -8.23 -0.94 -5.44
N PRO A 145 -9.13 -1.14 -4.46
CA PRO A 145 -10.28 -0.27 -4.32
C PRO A 145 -9.75 1.17 -4.19
N LYS A 146 -10.29 2.10 -4.98
CA LYS A 146 -10.05 3.55 -4.80
C LYS A 146 -10.69 3.97 -3.46
N VAL A 147 -10.08 3.54 -2.37
CA VAL A 147 -10.54 3.92 -1.03
C VAL A 147 -10.15 5.38 -0.84
N ARG A 148 -11.11 6.26 -1.01
CA ARG A 148 -10.94 7.69 -0.75
C ARG A 148 -11.04 7.95 0.75
N MET A 149 -10.26 8.89 1.24
CA MET A 149 -10.38 9.39 2.59
C MET A 149 -11.73 10.08 2.79
N ILE A 150 -12.53 9.56 3.75
CA ILE A 150 -13.88 10.04 4.04
C ILE A 150 -13.85 10.86 5.34
N GLY A 151 -14.61 11.94 5.35
CA GLY A 151 -14.76 12.85 6.46
C GLY A 151 -14.85 14.30 5.99
N ASP A 152 -15.75 15.09 6.56
CA ASP A 152 -15.96 16.50 6.26
C ASP A 152 -15.80 17.40 7.49
N SER A 153 -15.36 16.82 8.60
CA SER A 153 -15.00 17.57 9.80
C SER A 153 -13.93 18.65 9.51
N PRO A 154 -13.88 19.74 10.27
CA PRO A 154 -12.86 20.78 10.11
C PRO A 154 -11.44 20.22 10.15
N GLN A 155 -11.17 19.24 11.03
CA GLN A 155 -9.90 18.57 11.17
C GLN A 155 -9.53 17.82 9.89
N MET A 156 -10.45 17.04 9.31
CA MET A 156 -10.21 16.29 8.07
C MET A 156 -10.06 17.21 6.86
N ARG A 157 -10.75 18.34 6.82
CA ARG A 157 -10.51 19.37 5.78
C ARG A 157 -9.11 19.96 5.88
N ASN A 158 -8.59 20.17 7.10
CA ASN A 158 -7.21 20.62 7.29
C ASN A 158 -6.19 19.56 6.82
N VAL A 159 -6.42 18.28 7.13
CA VAL A 159 -5.59 17.17 6.64
C VAL A 159 -5.55 17.16 5.12
N ARG A 160 -6.69 17.26 4.42
CA ARG A 160 -6.74 17.32 2.94
C ARG A 160 -5.96 18.51 2.40
N ARG A 161 -6.10 19.70 3.00
CA ARG A 161 -5.33 20.88 2.59
C ARG A 161 -3.82 20.67 2.74
N LEU A 162 -3.37 19.99 3.80
CA LEU A 162 -1.97 19.64 3.97
C LEU A 162 -1.51 18.65 2.92
N ILE A 163 -2.31 17.64 2.57
CA ILE A 163 -2.01 16.67 1.51
C ILE A 163 -1.85 17.38 0.16
N GLU A 164 -2.77 18.27 -0.21
CA GLU A 164 -2.72 19.02 -1.47
C GLU A 164 -1.46 19.90 -1.58
N ARG A 165 -1.02 20.48 -0.46
CA ARG A 165 0.19 21.33 -0.43
C ARG A 165 1.49 20.53 -0.35
N ALA A 166 1.49 19.43 0.37
CA ALA A 166 2.67 18.60 0.60
C ALA A 166 2.88 17.57 -0.51
N GLY A 167 1.80 17.11 -1.17
CA GLY A 167 1.85 16.13 -2.24
C GLY A 167 2.87 16.45 -3.33
N PRO A 168 2.84 17.66 -3.94
CA PRO A 168 3.78 18.02 -5.01
C PRO A 168 5.24 18.17 -4.58
N THR A 169 5.53 18.16 -3.27
CA THR A 169 6.90 18.28 -2.77
C THR A 169 7.60 16.92 -2.74
N ASP A 170 8.92 16.93 -2.86
CA ASP A 170 9.77 15.72 -2.76
C ASP A 170 10.31 15.49 -1.33
N LYS A 171 9.76 16.21 -0.35
CA LYS A 171 10.20 16.14 1.04
C LYS A 171 9.64 14.91 1.74
N ALA A 172 10.38 14.46 2.77
CA ALA A 172 9.89 13.43 3.68
C ALA A 172 8.66 13.94 4.45
N ILE A 173 7.66 13.08 4.63
CA ILE A 173 6.42 13.41 5.35
C ILE A 173 6.20 12.36 6.43
N LEU A 174 5.96 12.82 7.66
CA LEU A 174 5.58 12.00 8.78
C LEU A 174 4.07 12.09 9.00
N ILE A 175 3.39 10.95 9.05
CA ILE A 175 1.96 10.85 9.35
C ILE A 175 1.84 10.32 10.77
N GLN A 176 1.32 11.14 11.68
CA GLN A 176 1.07 10.75 13.07
C GLN A 176 -0.42 10.53 13.33
N GLY A 177 -0.74 9.55 14.17
CA GLY A 177 -2.11 9.28 14.57
C GLY A 177 -2.30 7.88 15.13
N GLU A 178 -3.35 7.70 15.91
CA GLU A 178 -3.68 6.41 16.51
C GLU A 178 -3.84 5.30 15.49
N SER A 179 -3.73 4.06 15.96
CA SER A 179 -3.98 2.89 15.10
C SER A 179 -5.42 2.92 14.58
N GLY A 180 -5.59 2.62 13.28
CA GLY A 180 -6.90 2.57 12.64
C GLY A 180 -7.50 3.92 12.22
N THR A 181 -6.78 5.04 12.32
CA THR A 181 -7.25 6.37 11.87
C THR A 181 -7.25 6.54 10.35
N GLY A 182 -6.45 5.74 9.61
CA GLY A 182 -6.36 5.79 8.15
C GLY A 182 -5.04 6.34 7.62
N LYS A 183 -3.93 6.22 8.33
CA LYS A 183 -2.59 6.71 7.94
C LYS A 183 -2.17 6.24 6.55
N GLU A 184 -2.44 4.98 6.19
CA GLU A 184 -2.12 4.45 4.86
C GLU A 184 -2.91 5.16 3.74
N LEU A 185 -4.17 5.56 3.99
CA LEU A 185 -4.96 6.30 3.00
C LEU A 185 -4.37 7.68 2.73
N VAL A 186 -3.91 8.36 3.78
CA VAL A 186 -3.20 9.64 3.64
C VAL A 186 -1.93 9.48 2.83
N ALA A 187 -1.16 8.42 3.05
CA ALA A 187 0.05 8.14 2.28
C ALA A 187 -0.26 7.92 0.78
N ARG A 188 -1.35 7.21 0.47
CA ARG A 188 -1.81 7.00 -0.90
C ARG A 188 -2.31 8.30 -1.56
N ASP A 189 -3.05 9.13 -0.82
CA ASP A 189 -3.51 10.43 -1.32
C ASP A 189 -2.32 11.39 -1.56
N LEU A 190 -1.30 11.38 -0.69
CA LEU A 190 -0.04 12.12 -0.89
C LEU A 190 0.69 11.67 -2.17
N GLN A 191 0.76 10.36 -2.40
CA GLN A 191 1.34 9.79 -3.62
C GLN A 191 0.55 10.23 -4.86
N ALA A 192 -0.78 10.14 -4.83
CA ALA A 192 -1.63 10.52 -5.94
C ALA A 192 -1.51 12.01 -6.32
N CYS A 193 -1.24 12.88 -5.33
CA CYS A 193 -1.02 14.31 -5.53
C CYS A 193 0.45 14.66 -5.84
N SER A 194 1.36 13.69 -5.97
CA SER A 194 2.79 13.94 -6.12
C SER A 194 3.24 14.00 -7.59
N LEU A 195 4.43 14.58 -7.82
CA LEU A 195 5.10 14.54 -9.11
C LEU A 195 5.56 13.12 -9.51
N ARG A 196 5.52 12.17 -8.56
CA ARG A 196 5.84 10.75 -8.74
C ARG A 196 4.60 9.86 -8.77
N SER A 197 3.42 10.42 -9.08
CA SER A 197 2.13 9.69 -9.03
C SER A 197 2.05 8.49 -9.98
N ASP A 198 2.79 8.50 -11.09
CA ASP A 198 2.92 7.41 -12.07
C ASP A 198 4.05 6.42 -11.76
N LYS A 199 4.86 6.71 -10.73
CA LYS A 199 6.02 5.92 -10.30
C LYS A 199 5.66 4.88 -9.24
N PRO A 200 6.55 3.91 -8.95
CA PRO A 200 6.29 2.90 -7.94
C PRO A 200 5.92 3.50 -6.57
N PHE A 201 4.90 2.93 -5.94
CA PHE A 201 4.53 3.18 -4.54
C PHE A 201 4.69 1.88 -3.76
N VAL A 202 5.76 1.79 -2.98
CA VAL A 202 6.14 0.58 -2.25
C VAL A 202 5.81 0.76 -0.79
N THR A 203 5.17 -0.23 -0.16
CA THR A 203 4.74 -0.15 1.24
C THR A 203 5.39 -1.25 2.07
N ILE A 204 5.81 -0.90 3.28
CA ILE A 204 6.27 -1.85 4.30
C ILE A 204 5.71 -1.45 5.66
N ASN A 205 5.34 -2.47 6.46
CA ASN A 205 4.98 -2.27 7.86
C ASN A 205 6.06 -2.90 8.75
N CYS A 206 6.75 -2.07 9.52
CA CYS A 206 7.86 -2.51 10.37
C CYS A 206 7.40 -3.36 11.57
N ALA A 207 6.16 -3.21 12.03
CA ALA A 207 5.61 -4.01 13.13
C ALA A 207 5.20 -5.43 12.71
N ALA A 208 5.03 -5.68 11.40
CA ALA A 208 4.52 -6.95 10.89
C ALA A 208 5.59 -8.03 10.71
N LEU A 209 6.87 -7.67 10.75
CA LEU A 209 7.99 -8.55 10.39
C LEU A 209 9.04 -8.60 11.50
N PRO A 210 9.69 -9.76 11.72
CA PRO A 210 10.90 -9.85 12.55
C PRO A 210 12.03 -8.97 12.01
N GLU A 211 12.90 -8.46 12.90
CA GLU A 211 14.00 -7.54 12.57
C GLU A 211 14.85 -7.97 11.36
N GLN A 212 15.28 -9.23 11.33
CA GLN A 212 16.12 -9.75 10.23
C GLN A 212 15.41 -9.75 8.88
N LEU A 213 14.07 -9.94 8.89
CA LEU A 213 13.28 -9.88 7.67
C LEU A 213 13.04 -8.43 7.24
N VAL A 214 12.81 -7.50 8.18
CA VAL A 214 12.69 -6.06 7.85
C VAL A 214 13.94 -5.57 7.13
N GLU A 215 15.14 -5.96 7.62
CA GLU A 215 16.41 -5.60 7.00
C GLU A 215 16.52 -6.13 5.57
N SER A 216 16.27 -7.42 5.41
CA SER A 216 16.33 -8.11 4.12
C SER A 216 15.31 -7.57 3.11
N GLU A 217 14.09 -7.25 3.55
CA GLU A 217 13.06 -6.66 2.70
C GLU A 217 13.42 -5.23 2.28
N LEU A 218 13.83 -4.38 3.22
CA LEU A 218 14.15 -2.98 2.91
C LEU A 218 15.37 -2.83 2.01
N PHE A 219 16.47 -3.50 2.36
CA PHE A 219 17.78 -3.27 1.73
C PHE A 219 18.19 -4.37 0.73
N GLY A 220 17.46 -5.49 0.69
CA GLY A 220 17.82 -6.65 -0.12
C GLY A 220 18.97 -7.46 0.47
N HIS A 221 19.24 -8.61 -0.13
CA HIS A 221 20.32 -9.49 0.30
C HIS A 221 21.02 -10.18 -0.89
N GLU A 222 22.29 -10.50 -0.69
CA GLU A 222 23.02 -11.36 -1.60
C GLU A 222 22.88 -12.83 -1.20
N LYS A 223 23.04 -13.73 -2.17
CA LYS A 223 23.02 -15.17 -1.91
C LYS A 223 24.04 -15.54 -0.83
N GLY A 224 23.59 -16.25 0.21
CA GLY A 224 24.42 -16.67 1.34
C GLY A 224 24.59 -15.65 2.46
N ALA A 225 23.89 -14.52 2.43
CA ALA A 225 23.97 -13.49 3.45
C ALA A 225 23.49 -13.95 4.84
N PHE A 226 22.55 -14.90 4.87
CA PHE A 226 22.04 -15.55 6.10
C PHE A 226 21.54 -16.96 5.78
N THR A 227 21.23 -17.76 6.82
CA THR A 227 20.69 -19.11 6.67
C THR A 227 19.31 -19.04 6.01
N GLY A 228 19.20 -19.49 4.75
CA GLY A 228 18.00 -19.41 3.93
C GLY A 228 18.09 -18.45 2.73
N ALA A 229 19.13 -17.63 2.62
CA ALA A 229 19.39 -16.78 1.45
C ALA A 229 19.87 -17.61 0.25
N THR A 230 18.94 -18.29 -0.44
CA THR A 230 19.25 -19.19 -1.58
C THR A 230 19.52 -18.44 -2.88
N ALA A 231 18.99 -17.23 -3.02
CA ALA A 231 19.13 -16.36 -4.18
C ALA A 231 19.43 -14.92 -3.75
N THR A 232 19.97 -14.12 -4.66
CA THR A 232 20.08 -12.67 -4.49
C THR A 232 18.73 -12.00 -4.73
N THR A 233 18.30 -11.13 -3.82
CA THR A 233 17.01 -10.44 -3.90
C THR A 233 17.20 -8.92 -3.76
N ALA A 234 16.55 -8.16 -4.64
CA ALA A 234 16.54 -6.70 -4.56
C ALA A 234 15.67 -6.23 -3.38
N GLY A 235 16.12 -5.19 -2.68
CA GLY A 235 15.37 -4.59 -1.58
C GLY A 235 14.27 -3.63 -2.05
N LEU A 236 13.32 -3.34 -1.15
CA LEU A 236 12.20 -2.43 -1.43
C LEU A 236 12.65 -1.01 -1.80
N PHE A 237 13.80 -0.54 -1.30
CA PHE A 237 14.37 0.72 -1.74
C PHE A 237 14.83 0.67 -3.22
N GLU A 238 15.38 -0.45 -3.68
CA GLU A 238 15.73 -0.63 -5.10
C GLU A 238 14.46 -0.71 -5.98
N VAL A 239 13.40 -1.36 -5.48
CA VAL A 239 12.10 -1.46 -6.18
C VAL A 239 11.40 -0.09 -6.25
N ALA A 240 11.58 0.75 -5.22
CA ALA A 240 10.99 2.08 -5.12
C ALA A 240 11.79 3.16 -5.87
N ASP A 241 12.89 2.81 -6.53
CA ASP A 241 13.76 3.78 -7.19
C ASP A 241 13.00 4.65 -8.23
N GLY A 242 13.21 5.95 -8.15
CA GLY A 242 12.45 6.96 -8.89
C GLY A 242 11.01 7.20 -8.37
N GLY A 243 10.56 6.46 -7.35
CA GLY A 243 9.20 6.48 -6.81
C GLY A 243 9.11 6.92 -5.35
N THR A 244 8.19 6.29 -4.61
CA THR A 244 7.91 6.60 -3.20
C THR A 244 7.89 5.31 -2.37
N ILE A 245 8.52 5.34 -1.21
CA ILE A 245 8.39 4.30 -0.19
C ILE A 245 7.54 4.80 0.97
N PHE A 246 6.57 3.99 1.39
CA PHE A 246 5.76 4.22 2.58
C PHE A 246 6.16 3.23 3.66
N ILE A 247 6.70 3.75 4.78
CA ILE A 247 7.08 2.96 5.94
C ILE A 247 6.02 3.16 7.02
N ASP A 248 5.16 2.15 7.21
CA ASP A 248 4.18 2.16 8.29
C ASP A 248 4.82 1.67 9.60
N GLU A 249 4.39 2.27 10.70
CA GLU A 249 4.89 2.04 12.06
C GLU A 249 6.43 2.16 12.14
N ILE A 250 6.97 3.29 11.63
CA ILE A 250 8.41 3.56 11.62
C ILE A 250 9.04 3.56 13.03
N GLY A 251 8.25 3.87 14.06
CA GLY A 251 8.68 3.78 15.46
C GLY A 251 9.01 2.35 15.93
N GLU A 252 8.57 1.32 15.20
CA GLU A 252 8.93 -0.07 15.46
C GLU A 252 10.22 -0.51 14.74
N MET A 253 10.87 0.39 14.00
CA MET A 253 12.10 0.06 13.28
C MET A 253 13.24 -0.21 14.26
N PRO A 254 13.91 -1.38 14.16
CA PRO A 254 15.03 -1.71 15.03
C PRO A 254 16.15 -0.66 14.98
N LEU A 255 16.74 -0.36 16.13
CA LEU A 255 17.83 0.63 16.25
C LEU A 255 18.99 0.36 15.29
N GLY A 256 19.33 -0.91 15.05
CA GLY A 256 20.39 -1.32 14.12
C GLY A 256 20.14 -0.94 12.66
N LEU A 257 18.87 -0.73 12.26
CA LEU A 257 18.48 -0.39 10.88
C LEU A 257 18.35 1.12 10.65
N GLN A 258 18.14 1.89 11.70
CA GLN A 258 17.95 3.33 11.61
C GLN A 258 19.14 4.08 10.95
N PRO A 259 20.43 3.71 11.22
CA PRO A 259 21.58 4.32 10.51
C PRO A 259 21.59 3.99 9.01
N LYS A 260 21.09 2.82 8.60
CA LYS A 260 21.01 2.45 7.19
C LYS A 260 19.93 3.26 6.48
N LEU A 261 18.77 3.43 7.12
CA LEU A 261 17.72 4.31 6.61
C LEU A 261 18.21 5.75 6.47
N LEU A 262 18.92 6.26 7.48
CA LEU A 262 19.47 7.63 7.44
C LEU A 262 20.36 7.85 6.21
N ARG A 263 21.26 6.91 5.90
CA ARG A 263 22.13 6.99 4.71
C ARG A 263 21.32 7.04 3.41
N VAL A 264 20.27 6.23 3.30
CA VAL A 264 19.39 6.26 2.11
C VAL A 264 18.71 7.62 1.97
N LEU A 265 18.29 8.23 3.09
CA LEU A 265 17.61 9.53 3.07
C LEU A 265 18.55 10.72 2.84
N GLU A 266 19.83 10.60 3.20
CA GLU A 266 20.83 11.68 3.03
C GLU A 266 21.47 11.64 1.66
N ASP A 267 22.07 10.49 1.31
CA ASP A 267 22.93 10.33 0.16
C ASP A 267 22.32 9.48 -0.97
N GLY A 268 21.13 8.88 -0.71
CA GLY A 268 20.52 7.90 -1.61
C GLY A 268 21.30 6.59 -1.65
N SER A 269 22.27 6.37 -0.75
CA SER A 269 23.14 5.19 -0.82
C SER A 269 22.62 4.04 0.05
N LEU A 270 22.67 2.83 -0.51
CA LEU A 270 22.30 1.60 0.19
C LEU A 270 23.28 0.47 -0.12
N ARG A 271 23.33 -0.55 0.75
CA ARG A 271 24.06 -1.81 0.54
C ARG A 271 23.15 -2.96 0.89
N ARG A 272 23.14 -3.99 0.07
CA ARG A 272 22.45 -5.25 0.38
C ARG A 272 23.12 -5.97 1.55
N VAL A 273 22.33 -6.72 2.30
CA VAL A 273 22.85 -7.58 3.36
C VAL A 273 23.84 -8.61 2.75
N GLY A 274 25.04 -8.69 3.33
CA GLY A 274 26.12 -9.55 2.80
C GLY A 274 26.90 -8.96 1.63
N SER A 275 26.64 -7.70 1.21
CA SER A 275 27.37 -7.04 0.11
C SER A 275 28.17 -5.82 0.59
N HIS A 276 29.35 -5.65 -0.02
CA HIS A 276 30.14 -4.41 0.11
C HIS A 276 29.86 -3.40 -1.00
N GLN A 277 29.10 -3.79 -2.03
CA GLN A 277 28.79 -2.94 -3.16
C GLN A 277 27.74 -1.88 -2.77
N GLU A 278 28.09 -0.63 -2.97
CA GLU A 278 27.20 0.50 -2.79
C GLU A 278 26.34 0.69 -4.03
N ARG A 279 25.02 0.95 -3.81
CA ARG A 279 24.02 1.26 -4.82
C ARG A 279 23.40 2.60 -4.51
N ARG A 280 22.92 3.31 -5.52
CA ARG A 280 22.23 4.58 -5.35
C ARG A 280 20.79 4.47 -5.80
N VAL A 281 19.90 5.09 -5.02
CA VAL A 281 18.47 5.17 -5.29
C VAL A 281 17.97 6.58 -5.02
N ASP A 282 16.97 7.00 -5.76
CA ASP A 282 16.24 8.25 -5.56
C ASP A 282 14.81 7.94 -5.13
N VAL A 283 14.54 7.97 -3.81
CA VAL A 283 13.26 7.55 -3.25
C VAL A 283 12.69 8.63 -2.34
N ARG A 284 11.43 9.02 -2.58
CA ARG A 284 10.68 9.86 -1.65
C ARG A 284 10.19 9.02 -0.48
N LEU A 285 10.40 9.50 0.77
CA LEU A 285 9.90 8.84 1.97
C LEU A 285 8.56 9.43 2.43
N ILE A 286 7.60 8.56 2.72
CA ILE A 286 6.43 8.83 3.56
C ILE A 286 6.51 7.85 4.73
N ALA A 287 6.47 8.33 5.96
CA ALA A 287 6.52 7.50 7.17
C ALA A 287 5.24 7.68 7.98
N ALA A 288 4.80 6.62 8.66
CA ALA A 288 3.67 6.69 9.57
C ALA A 288 4.00 6.05 10.92
N THR A 289 3.40 6.56 11.98
CA THR A 289 3.54 6.03 13.33
C THR A 289 2.35 6.41 14.22
N ASN A 290 2.10 5.61 15.25
CA ASN A 290 1.20 5.93 16.36
C ASN A 290 1.97 6.32 17.63
N ARG A 291 3.32 6.31 17.60
CA ARG A 291 4.19 6.64 18.73
C ARG A 291 4.70 8.08 18.63
N ASP A 292 5.06 8.64 19.76
CA ASP A 292 5.83 9.89 19.81
C ASP A 292 7.31 9.59 19.56
N LEU A 293 7.79 9.90 18.32
CA LEU A 293 9.18 9.66 17.95
C LEU A 293 10.16 10.58 18.69
N LEU A 294 9.72 11.77 19.15
CA LEU A 294 10.57 12.67 19.91
C LEU A 294 10.81 12.14 21.33
N GLU A 295 9.76 11.63 21.97
CA GLU A 295 9.87 10.95 23.26
C GLU A 295 10.78 9.72 23.13
N MET A 296 10.56 8.87 22.11
CA MET A 296 11.41 7.72 21.82
C MET A 296 12.88 8.08 21.57
N ALA A 297 13.14 9.24 20.93
CA ALA A 297 14.50 9.72 20.74
C ALA A 297 15.16 10.12 22.06
N SER A 298 14.41 10.77 22.96
CA SER A 298 14.90 11.13 24.29
C SER A 298 15.21 9.91 25.16
N GLU A 299 14.49 8.80 24.97
CA GLU A 299 14.70 7.52 25.65
C GLU A 299 15.80 6.65 25.01
N GLY A 300 16.36 7.06 23.86
CA GLY A 300 17.35 6.29 23.10
C GLY A 300 16.78 5.13 22.28
N ASN A 301 15.45 5.06 22.13
CA ASN A 301 14.73 4.04 21.34
C ASN A 301 14.58 4.43 19.87
N PHE A 302 14.87 5.68 19.53
CA PHE A 302 14.92 6.21 18.16
C PHE A 302 16.08 7.18 18.03
N ARG A 303 16.71 7.27 16.87
CA ARG A 303 17.83 8.19 16.68
C ARG A 303 17.32 9.61 16.41
N GLU A 304 17.91 10.58 17.07
CA GLU A 304 17.54 12.00 16.93
C GLU A 304 17.83 12.54 15.52
N ASP A 305 18.96 12.14 14.91
CA ASP A 305 19.32 12.53 13.55
C ASP A 305 18.31 12.02 12.51
N LEU A 306 17.86 10.79 12.65
CA LEU A 306 16.82 10.21 11.79
C LEU A 306 15.47 10.91 12.02
N TYR A 307 15.12 11.24 13.27
CA TYR A 307 13.90 11.98 13.56
C TYR A 307 13.81 13.28 12.76
N TYR A 308 14.85 14.12 12.81
CA TYR A 308 14.85 15.38 12.05
C TYR A 308 14.85 15.19 10.53
N ARG A 309 15.36 14.08 10.05
CA ARG A 309 15.34 13.76 8.61
C ARG A 309 13.99 13.26 8.11
N VAL A 310 13.25 12.53 8.94
CA VAL A 310 11.91 11.99 8.63
C VAL A 310 10.82 13.03 8.90
N ASN A 311 10.97 13.83 9.95
CA ASN A 311 10.00 14.84 10.38
C ASN A 311 10.25 16.23 9.76
N VAL A 312 10.25 16.30 8.42
CA VAL A 312 10.31 17.59 7.71
C VAL A 312 8.94 18.28 7.69
N LEU A 313 7.89 17.49 7.54
CA LEU A 313 6.50 17.92 7.63
C LEU A 313 5.69 16.82 8.31
N THR A 314 4.92 17.20 9.34
CA THR A 314 4.01 16.28 10.03
C THR A 314 2.56 16.52 9.60
N ILE A 315 1.83 15.43 9.34
CA ILE A 315 0.37 15.41 9.16
C ILE A 315 -0.21 14.60 10.31
N GLU A 316 -0.95 15.26 11.20
CA GLU A 316 -1.63 14.62 12.31
C GLU A 316 -3.05 14.21 11.92
N LEU A 317 -3.35 12.90 12.07
CA LEU A 317 -4.70 12.39 11.87
C LEU A 317 -5.45 12.37 13.20
N PRO A 318 -6.57 13.08 13.29
CA PRO A 318 -7.37 13.07 14.50
C PRO A 318 -8.00 11.69 14.73
N PRO A 319 -8.09 11.21 15.98
CA PRO A 319 -8.85 10.01 16.31
C PRO A 319 -10.34 10.23 16.04
N LEU A 320 -11.10 9.15 15.84
CA LEU A 320 -12.49 9.21 15.42
C LEU A 320 -13.40 9.92 16.44
N ARG A 321 -13.07 9.85 17.73
CA ARG A 321 -13.78 10.55 18.82
C ARG A 321 -13.70 12.08 18.72
N ASP A 322 -12.69 12.64 18.05
CA ASP A 322 -12.52 14.08 17.87
C ASP A 322 -13.12 14.58 16.53
N ARG A 323 -13.70 13.66 15.74
CA ARG A 323 -14.40 13.93 14.47
C ARG A 323 -15.71 13.14 14.35
N THR A 324 -16.52 13.21 15.38
CA THR A 324 -17.78 12.46 15.49
C THR A 324 -18.76 12.73 14.34
N ASP A 325 -18.71 13.93 13.75
CA ASP A 325 -19.51 14.30 12.58
C ASP A 325 -19.19 13.45 11.33
N ASP A 326 -18.02 12.81 11.30
CA ASP A 326 -17.62 11.93 10.21
C ASP A 326 -18.18 10.50 10.36
N VAL A 327 -18.64 10.11 11.56
CA VAL A 327 -19.14 8.74 11.82
C VAL A 327 -20.33 8.40 10.93
N PRO A 328 -21.36 9.23 10.77
CA PRO A 328 -22.47 8.94 9.86
C PRO A 328 -22.04 8.77 8.40
N LEU A 329 -21.08 9.60 7.95
CA LEU A 329 -20.55 9.54 6.60
C LEU A 329 -19.78 8.23 6.36
N LEU A 330 -18.97 7.82 7.33
CA LEU A 330 -18.23 6.54 7.30
C LEU A 330 -19.19 5.35 7.29
N ILE A 331 -20.21 5.34 8.14
CA ILE A 331 -21.24 4.30 8.19
C ILE A 331 -21.91 4.16 6.83
N LYS A 332 -22.39 5.27 6.25
CA LYS A 332 -23.03 5.30 4.93
C LYS A 332 -22.12 4.76 3.84
N HIS A 333 -20.85 5.10 3.88
CA HIS A 333 -19.88 4.60 2.89
C HIS A 333 -19.62 3.11 3.03
N ILE A 334 -19.44 2.63 4.26
CA ILE A 334 -19.08 1.20 4.54
C ILE A 334 -20.26 0.29 4.22
N LEU A 335 -21.49 0.68 4.61
CA LEU A 335 -22.68 -0.14 4.41
C LEU A 335 -23.30 0.03 3.01
N GLY A 336 -23.06 1.16 2.34
CA GLY A 336 -23.74 1.50 1.09
C GLY A 336 -25.23 1.84 1.29
N SER A 337 -25.95 2.08 0.18
CA SER A 337 -27.35 2.52 0.19
C SER A 337 -28.35 1.40 0.46
N HIS A 338 -27.93 0.16 0.55
CA HIS A 338 -28.81 -1.00 0.67
C HIS A 338 -29.12 -1.42 2.10
N TRP A 339 -28.47 -0.78 3.08
CA TRP A 339 -28.64 -1.07 4.50
C TRP A 339 -29.39 0.02 5.20
N THR A 340 -30.25 -0.36 6.15
CA THR A 340 -30.93 0.53 7.08
C THR A 340 -30.42 0.29 8.49
N ILE A 341 -30.40 1.30 9.32
CA ILE A 341 -29.96 1.24 10.72
C ILE A 341 -31.08 1.80 11.56
N THR A 342 -31.45 1.09 12.63
CA THR A 342 -32.45 1.59 13.58
C THR A 342 -31.90 2.77 14.35
N GLU A 343 -32.79 3.63 14.85
CA GLU A 343 -32.40 4.83 15.59
C GLU A 343 -31.56 4.50 16.82
N GLY A 344 -31.92 3.45 17.57
CA GLY A 344 -31.13 3.00 18.73
C GLY A 344 -29.72 2.56 18.37
N ALA A 345 -29.55 1.80 17.28
CA ALA A 345 -28.25 1.38 16.79
C ALA A 345 -27.43 2.60 16.29
N ARG A 346 -28.08 3.55 15.59
CA ARG A 346 -27.44 4.76 15.09
C ARG A 346 -26.87 5.60 16.22
N VAL A 347 -27.67 5.89 17.23
CA VAL A 347 -27.24 6.67 18.40
C VAL A 347 -26.06 5.99 19.11
N SER A 348 -26.11 4.67 19.27
CA SER A 348 -25.00 3.91 19.88
C SER A 348 -23.71 4.02 19.09
N LEU A 349 -23.78 3.93 17.75
CA LEU A 349 -22.60 4.04 16.86
C LEU A 349 -22.04 5.47 16.85
N GLU A 350 -22.88 6.51 16.92
CA GLU A 350 -22.45 7.93 16.89
C GLU A 350 -21.88 8.39 18.24
N THR A 351 -22.34 7.81 19.35
CA THR A 351 -21.89 8.22 20.69
C THR A 351 -20.71 7.41 21.24
N TYR A 352 -20.37 6.30 20.60
CA TYR A 352 -19.26 5.48 21.05
C TYR A 352 -17.89 6.13 20.75
N GLY A 353 -16.94 5.97 21.66
CA GLY A 353 -15.64 6.65 21.59
C GLY A 353 -14.60 6.06 20.63
N TRP A 354 -14.88 4.91 20.01
CA TRP A 354 -14.06 4.26 18.98
C TRP A 354 -12.56 4.17 19.31
N PRO A 355 -12.12 3.48 20.37
CA PRO A 355 -10.71 3.37 20.74
C PRO A 355 -9.84 2.73 19.63
N GLY A 356 -10.41 1.90 18.75
CA GLY A 356 -9.76 1.36 17.56
C GLY A 356 -10.08 2.13 16.28
N ASN A 357 -10.63 3.34 16.40
CA ASN A 357 -10.91 4.27 15.31
C ASN A 357 -11.73 3.64 14.16
N VAL A 358 -11.44 4.03 12.92
CA VAL A 358 -12.16 3.57 11.72
C VAL A 358 -12.03 2.05 11.53
N ARG A 359 -10.90 1.47 11.92
CA ARG A 359 -10.70 0.00 11.83
C ARG A 359 -11.70 -0.75 12.71
N GLN A 360 -11.95 -0.29 13.93
CA GLN A 360 -12.95 -0.88 14.81
C GLN A 360 -14.37 -0.65 14.27
N LEU A 361 -14.69 0.56 13.79
CA LEU A 361 -15.99 0.87 13.19
C LEU A 361 -16.27 -0.08 12.00
N ILE A 362 -15.33 -0.27 11.10
CA ILE A 362 -15.46 -1.21 9.97
C ILE A 362 -15.75 -2.63 10.46
N ASN A 363 -15.03 -3.12 11.47
CA ASN A 363 -15.20 -4.47 11.99
C ASN A 363 -16.56 -4.64 12.68
N VAL A 364 -17.00 -3.65 13.45
CA VAL A 364 -18.33 -3.66 14.09
C VAL A 364 -19.44 -3.69 13.04
N LEU A 365 -19.36 -2.84 12.02
CA LEU A 365 -20.37 -2.80 10.96
C LEU A 365 -20.35 -4.09 10.12
N LYS A 366 -19.19 -4.64 9.77
CA LYS A 366 -19.10 -5.94 9.09
C LYS A 366 -19.73 -7.06 9.91
N ARG A 367 -19.49 -7.10 11.22
CA ARG A 367 -20.13 -8.07 12.11
C ARG A 367 -21.65 -7.89 12.14
N ALA A 368 -22.11 -6.64 12.30
CA ALA A 368 -23.53 -6.33 12.31
C ALA A 368 -24.23 -6.74 11.01
N THR A 369 -23.59 -6.55 9.83
CA THR A 369 -24.16 -7.02 8.54
C THR A 369 -24.29 -8.53 8.41
N ILE A 370 -23.51 -9.32 9.17
CA ILE A 370 -23.60 -10.78 9.19
C ILE A 370 -24.77 -11.24 10.09
N LEU A 371 -25.01 -10.52 11.18
CA LEU A 371 -26.03 -10.89 12.18
C LEU A 371 -27.42 -10.34 11.84
N ALA A 372 -27.46 -9.21 11.16
CA ALA A 372 -28.70 -8.48 10.85
C ALA A 372 -29.58 -9.21 9.83
N GLU A 373 -30.88 -9.24 10.10
CA GLU A 373 -31.89 -9.76 9.20
C GLU A 373 -32.44 -8.65 8.28
N ASN A 374 -32.88 -9.01 7.08
CA ASN A 374 -33.54 -8.12 6.12
C ASN A 374 -32.75 -6.82 5.81
N ARG A 375 -31.41 -6.86 5.88
CA ARG A 375 -30.54 -5.69 5.66
C ARG A 375 -30.85 -4.51 6.60
N ARG A 376 -31.31 -4.80 7.79
CA ARG A 376 -31.64 -3.82 8.83
C ARG A 376 -30.82 -4.14 10.07
N ILE A 377 -29.88 -3.24 10.42
CA ILE A 377 -29.07 -3.36 11.62
C ILE A 377 -29.85 -2.80 12.81
N ASP A 378 -30.04 -3.62 13.82
CA ASP A 378 -30.63 -3.25 15.09
C ASP A 378 -29.56 -3.14 16.20
N ILE A 379 -29.97 -2.63 17.36
CA ILE A 379 -29.08 -2.47 18.51
C ILE A 379 -28.52 -3.82 19.00
N ASP A 380 -29.31 -4.90 18.88
CA ASP A 380 -28.93 -6.24 19.30
C ASP A 380 -27.86 -6.88 18.37
N ASP A 381 -27.70 -6.36 17.16
CA ASP A 381 -26.66 -6.78 16.21
C ASP A 381 -25.29 -6.18 16.53
N LEU A 382 -25.27 -5.14 17.40
CA LEU A 382 -24.06 -4.44 17.79
C LEU A 382 -23.38 -5.14 18.98
N PRO A 383 -22.02 -5.09 19.05
CA PRO A 383 -21.31 -5.58 20.23
C PRO A 383 -21.73 -4.84 21.50
N GLY A 384 -21.82 -5.58 22.61
CA GLY A 384 -22.27 -5.02 23.91
C GLY A 384 -21.42 -3.84 24.41
N GLU A 385 -20.17 -3.74 24.00
CA GLU A 385 -19.28 -2.59 24.30
C GLU A 385 -19.73 -1.29 23.61
N VAL A 386 -20.34 -1.39 22.42
CA VAL A 386 -20.86 -0.26 21.66
C VAL A 386 -22.23 0.17 22.17
N VAL A 387 -23.06 -0.81 22.58
CA VAL A 387 -24.42 -0.59 23.08
C VAL A 387 -24.40 0.02 24.49
N ARG A 388 -23.46 -0.42 25.31
CA ARG A 388 -23.23 0.09 26.66
C ARG A 388 -21.84 0.72 26.73
N PRO A 389 -21.66 1.95 26.22
CA PRO A 389 -20.39 2.61 26.42
C PRO A 389 -20.14 2.65 27.91
N ALA A 390 -19.00 2.09 28.33
CA ALA A 390 -18.57 2.19 29.72
C ALA A 390 -18.68 3.68 30.07
N ARG A 391 -19.57 4.02 31.01
CA ARG A 391 -19.73 5.40 31.48
C ARG A 391 -18.32 5.93 31.70
N LEU A 392 -17.99 7.01 31.01
CA LEU A 392 -16.77 7.81 31.22
C LEU A 392 -16.82 8.55 32.59
N ASP A 393 -17.46 7.96 33.59
CA ASP A 393 -17.31 8.24 35.00
C ASP A 393 -16.25 7.32 35.59
N ARG A 394 -15.07 7.37 35.01
CA ARG A 394 -13.85 7.08 35.71
C ARG A 394 -13.06 8.38 35.81
N SER A 395 -13.48 9.24 36.73
CA SER A 395 -12.50 9.84 37.64
C SER A 395 -11.47 8.76 37.94
N PRO A 396 -10.19 9.04 37.92
CA PRO A 396 -9.22 8.04 38.34
C PRO A 396 -9.47 7.71 39.80
N THR A 397 -10.49 6.87 40.07
CA THR A 397 -10.59 6.15 41.30
C THR A 397 -9.37 5.27 41.26
N GLN A 398 -8.38 5.67 42.02
CA GLN A 398 -7.20 4.93 42.37
C GLN A 398 -7.47 3.43 42.27
N GLN A 399 -7.04 2.80 41.13
CA GLN A 399 -6.72 1.40 41.22
C GLN A 399 -5.56 1.36 42.23
N PRO A 400 -5.73 0.66 43.35
CA PRO A 400 -4.58 0.46 44.22
C PRO A 400 -3.49 -0.15 43.33
N SER A 401 -2.38 0.55 43.21
CA SER A 401 -1.16 0.02 42.58
C SER A 401 -0.74 -1.18 43.38
N TYR A 402 -1.05 -2.37 42.91
CA TYR A 402 -0.57 -3.59 43.53
C TYR A 402 0.88 -3.74 43.13
N GLU A 403 1.78 -3.28 43.98
CA GLU A 403 3.23 -3.40 43.76
C GLU A 403 3.72 -4.85 43.86
N LYS A 404 2.88 -5.77 44.39
CA LYS A 404 3.23 -7.18 44.56
C LYS A 404 2.12 -8.10 44.11
N LEU A 405 2.49 -9.24 43.52
CA LEU A 405 1.57 -10.30 43.09
C LEU A 405 0.65 -10.77 44.24
N GLU A 406 1.12 -10.73 45.45
CA GLU A 406 0.38 -11.09 46.66
C GLU A 406 -0.82 -10.18 46.92
N ASP A 407 -0.72 -8.89 46.64
CA ASP A 407 -1.81 -7.92 46.79
C ASP A 407 -2.92 -8.14 45.74
N LEU A 408 -2.55 -8.54 44.54
CA LEU A 408 -3.47 -8.94 43.48
C LEU A 408 -4.23 -10.23 43.84
N GLU A 409 -3.51 -11.23 44.35
CA GLU A 409 -4.12 -12.49 44.85
C GLU A 409 -5.08 -12.23 45.99
N ARG A 410 -4.70 -11.40 46.98
CA ARG A 410 -5.55 -10.99 48.10
C ARG A 410 -6.83 -10.32 47.67
N ALA A 411 -6.72 -9.32 46.80
CA ALA A 411 -7.89 -8.56 46.25
C ALA A 411 -8.84 -9.48 45.46
N HIS A 412 -8.30 -10.41 44.70
CA HIS A 412 -9.09 -11.36 43.92
C HIS A 412 -9.86 -12.34 44.82
N VAL A 413 -9.24 -12.84 45.87
CA VAL A 413 -9.89 -13.73 46.86
C VAL A 413 -11.01 -12.98 47.60
N ILE A 414 -10.79 -11.74 48.06
CA ILE A 414 -11.82 -10.92 48.73
C ILE A 414 -13.01 -10.66 47.78
N ARG A 415 -12.74 -10.31 46.53
CA ARG A 415 -13.79 -10.05 45.54
C ARG A 415 -14.69 -11.25 45.32
N LEU A 416 -14.15 -12.46 45.14
CA LEU A 416 -14.91 -13.68 44.97
C LEU A 416 -15.68 -14.11 46.22
N LEU A 417 -15.13 -13.87 47.40
CA LEU A 417 -15.85 -14.12 48.66
C LEU A 417 -17.05 -13.18 48.83
N ARG A 418 -16.91 -11.90 48.48
CA ARG A 418 -18.04 -10.93 48.44
C ARG A 418 -19.10 -11.33 47.40
N GLN A 419 -18.69 -11.75 46.23
CA GLN A 419 -19.59 -12.17 45.14
C GLN A 419 -20.44 -13.39 45.54
N HIS A 420 -19.89 -14.28 46.35
CA HIS A 420 -20.58 -15.46 46.86
C HIS A 420 -21.10 -15.29 48.30
N SER A 421 -21.32 -14.05 48.77
CA SER A 421 -21.87 -13.73 50.09
C SER A 421 -21.18 -14.46 51.25
N GLY A 422 -19.87 -14.60 51.18
CA GLY A 422 -19.07 -15.28 52.18
C GLY A 422 -19.02 -16.79 52.07
N ASN A 423 -19.67 -17.40 51.09
CA ASN A 423 -19.67 -18.86 50.91
C ASN A 423 -18.32 -19.37 50.41
N LYS A 424 -17.46 -19.82 51.35
CA LYS A 424 -16.11 -20.30 51.07
C LYS A 424 -16.05 -21.51 50.14
N ALA A 425 -17.09 -22.34 50.11
CA ALA A 425 -17.09 -23.51 49.24
C ALA A 425 -17.37 -23.14 47.78
N GLN A 426 -18.22 -22.15 47.52
CA GLN A 426 -18.48 -21.63 46.19
C GLN A 426 -17.31 -20.79 45.69
N ALA A 427 -16.74 -19.92 46.53
CA ALA A 427 -15.57 -19.12 46.19
C ALA A 427 -14.35 -20.01 45.82
N ALA A 428 -14.10 -21.12 46.56
CA ALA A 428 -13.03 -22.05 46.23
C ALA A 428 -13.24 -22.71 44.83
N ARG A 429 -14.49 -23.08 44.47
CA ARG A 429 -14.83 -23.61 43.14
C ARG A 429 -14.60 -22.58 42.02
N SER A 430 -15.01 -21.34 42.24
CA SER A 430 -14.81 -20.26 41.30
C SER A 430 -13.33 -19.89 41.11
N LEU A 431 -12.50 -20.07 42.14
CA LEU A 431 -11.04 -19.92 42.10
C LEU A 431 -10.34 -21.13 41.45
N GLY A 432 -11.03 -22.23 41.19
CA GLY A 432 -10.41 -23.45 40.68
C GLY A 432 -9.47 -24.11 41.66
N ILE A 433 -9.63 -23.88 43.00
CA ILE A 433 -8.75 -24.38 44.03
C ILE A 433 -9.51 -25.24 45.05
N HIS A 434 -8.78 -26.15 45.72
CA HIS A 434 -9.36 -26.96 46.79
C HIS A 434 -9.67 -26.10 48.01
N ARG A 435 -10.77 -26.36 48.73
CA ARG A 435 -11.25 -25.60 49.91
C ARG A 435 -10.14 -25.40 50.98
N ARG A 436 -9.30 -26.40 51.21
CA ARG A 436 -8.15 -26.29 52.17
C ARG A 436 -7.12 -25.23 51.72
N LYS A 437 -6.92 -25.06 50.40
CA LYS A 437 -6.01 -24.04 49.88
C LYS A 437 -6.59 -22.65 50.11
N LEU A 438 -7.91 -22.45 49.93
CA LEU A 438 -8.57 -21.18 50.22
C LEU A 438 -8.42 -20.78 51.69
N TYR A 439 -8.59 -21.71 52.63
CA TYR A 439 -8.38 -21.42 54.07
C TYR A 439 -6.94 -20.96 54.37
N ARG A 440 -5.93 -21.61 53.79
CA ARG A 440 -4.53 -21.17 53.94
C ARG A 440 -4.28 -19.78 53.36
N LEU A 441 -4.95 -19.43 52.24
CA LEU A 441 -4.86 -18.08 51.66
C LEU A 441 -5.54 -17.02 52.53
N LEU A 442 -6.67 -17.34 53.16
CA LEU A 442 -7.33 -16.46 54.12
C LEU A 442 -6.47 -16.16 55.34
N GLU A 443 -5.79 -17.18 55.86
CA GLU A 443 -4.83 -17.03 56.99
C GLU A 443 -3.57 -16.26 56.53
N ARG A 444 -2.99 -16.63 55.40
CA ARG A 444 -1.78 -15.98 54.87
C ARG A 444 -1.98 -14.48 54.62
N PHE A 445 -3.14 -14.10 54.05
CA PHE A 445 -3.46 -12.71 53.73
C PHE A 445 -4.18 -11.96 54.86
N ASN A 446 -4.36 -12.59 56.04
CA ASN A 446 -5.04 -12.06 57.21
C ASN A 446 -6.38 -11.37 56.86
N ILE A 447 -7.20 -12.06 56.06
CA ILE A 447 -8.50 -11.51 55.60
C ILE A 447 -9.54 -11.64 56.69
N GLN A 448 -10.04 -10.49 57.22
CA GLN A 448 -11.01 -10.43 58.28
C GLN A 448 -12.44 -10.66 57.79
N PRO A 449 -13.37 -11.21 58.60
CA PRO A 449 -14.77 -11.44 58.23
C PRO A 449 -15.51 -10.17 57.78
N GLU A 450 -15.12 -9.01 58.30
CA GLU A 450 -15.68 -7.70 58.01
C GLU A 450 -15.36 -7.26 56.57
N GLU A 451 -14.24 -7.66 56.05
CA GLU A 451 -13.84 -7.39 54.64
C GLU A 451 -14.64 -8.21 53.61
N ILE A 452 -15.34 -9.24 54.05
CA ILE A 452 -16.10 -10.16 53.21
C ILE A 452 -17.60 -9.79 53.15
N SER A 453 -18.12 -9.03 54.18
CA SER A 453 -19.51 -8.64 54.26
C SER A 453 -19.86 -7.53 53.25
N PRO A 454 -21.03 -7.57 52.56
CA PRO A 454 -21.47 -6.46 51.73
C PRO A 454 -21.71 -5.20 52.58
N PRO A 455 -21.48 -3.98 52.06
CA PRO A 455 -21.78 -2.76 52.82
C PRO A 455 -23.28 -2.70 53.12
N PHE A 456 -23.60 -2.41 54.41
CA PHE A 456 -24.96 -2.36 54.93
C PHE A 456 -25.88 -1.46 54.04
N SER A 457 -26.99 -2.03 53.56
CA SER A 457 -28.13 -1.27 53.11
C SER A 457 -28.85 -0.71 54.34
N ASN A 458 -28.89 0.61 54.46
CA ASN A 458 -29.73 1.32 55.44
C ASN A 458 -31.21 1.04 55.13
N THR A 459 -31.81 0.12 55.83
CA THR A 459 -33.27 -0.06 55.86
C THR A 459 -33.78 0.65 57.11
N GLU A 460 -34.57 1.67 56.90
CA GLU A 460 -35.26 2.49 57.88
C GLU A 460 -35.99 1.63 58.93
N ARG A 461 -35.67 1.83 60.19
CA ARG A 461 -36.53 1.40 61.34
C ARG A 461 -37.76 2.33 61.35
N LYS A 462 -38.91 1.83 60.96
CA LYS A 462 -40.19 2.31 61.50
C LYS A 462 -40.37 1.67 62.87
N THR A 463 -40.45 2.47 63.90
CA THR A 463 -40.97 2.16 65.20
C THR A 463 -42.39 2.67 65.38
N PRO A 464 -43.22 2.10 66.29
CA PRO A 464 -44.66 2.02 66.27
C PRO A 464 -45.38 3.32 66.64
#